data_00a460bda890e27998de9c5504b81e1f
#
_entry.id   00a460bda890e27998de9c5504b81e1f
#
_cell.length_a   1.000
_cell.length_b   1.000
_cell.length_c   1.000
_cell.angle_alpha   90.00
_cell.angle_beta   90.00
_cell.angle_gamma   90.00
#
_symmetry.space_group_name_H-M   'P 1'
#
loop_
_entity.id
_entity.type
_entity.pdbx_description
1 polymer ?
#
loop_
_entity_poly.entity_id
_entity_poly.type
_entity_poly.pdbx_seq_one_letter_code
_entity_poly.pdbx_strand_id
1 'polypeptide(L)'
;MRLSTSMMYSNGLKGVLSQESDMNRLVEQVGSGKKFLTPADDPLSASQSINVAQTQSMNSTYALNRGTAKTNLSQENNILDSITTALADVRTRVVQAGNGTFADSDRQALSTALKSARDALLGLANSTDGNGQYLFSGYQGGVIPYAQDANGKIVYSGATGERTVQV
;
A
#
# COMPACT_ATOMS: atom_id res chain seq x y z
N MET A 1 57.21 -32.25 38.36
CA MET A 1 57.23 -31.73 36.98
C MET A 1 58.03 -30.43 37.01
N ARG A 2 59.13 -30.32 36.28
CA ARG A 2 59.88 -29.06 36.13
C ARG A 2 59.22 -28.31 34.98
N LEU A 3 58.51 -27.26 35.26
CA LEU A 3 58.06 -26.31 34.22
C LEU A 3 59.28 -25.58 33.67
N SER A 4 59.53 -25.65 32.36
CA SER A 4 60.63 -24.93 31.73
C SER A 4 60.36 -23.40 31.83
N THR A 5 61.39 -22.60 32.08
CA THR A 5 61.34 -21.15 32.17
C THR A 5 60.70 -20.56 30.89
N SER A 6 60.95 -21.18 29.75
CA SER A 6 60.34 -20.84 28.46
C SER A 6 58.81 -21.05 28.45
N MET A 7 58.30 -22.09 29.11
CA MET A 7 56.89 -22.36 29.24
C MET A 7 56.17 -21.34 30.17
N MET A 8 56.84 -20.93 31.25
CA MET A 8 56.34 -19.88 32.14
C MET A 8 56.24 -18.52 31.38
N TYR A 9 57.25 -18.18 30.60
CA TYR A 9 57.27 -16.97 29.80
C TYR A 9 56.19 -17.00 28.73
N SER A 10 56.07 -18.10 28.02
CA SER A 10 55.01 -18.22 26.97
C SER A 10 53.59 -18.18 27.54
N ASN A 11 53.36 -18.73 28.73
CA ASN A 11 52.08 -18.65 29.42
C ASN A 11 51.78 -17.22 29.91
N GLY A 12 52.80 -16.52 30.43
CA GLY A 12 52.67 -15.11 30.80
C GLY A 12 52.35 -14.22 29.60
N LEU A 13 53.04 -14.40 28.48
CA LEU A 13 52.79 -13.67 27.26
C LEU A 13 51.36 -13.93 26.72
N LYS A 14 50.89 -15.17 26.70
CA LYS A 14 49.51 -15.52 26.32
C LYS A 14 48.48 -14.83 27.22
N GLY A 15 48.74 -14.75 28.53
CA GLY A 15 47.87 -14.04 29.46
C GLY A 15 47.77 -12.55 29.16
N VAL A 16 48.91 -11.89 28.88
CA VAL A 16 48.93 -10.47 28.50
C VAL A 16 48.20 -10.22 27.19
N LEU A 17 48.47 -11.03 26.16
CA LEU A 17 47.78 -10.91 24.86
C LEU A 17 46.25 -11.14 24.96
N SER A 18 45.84 -12.06 25.85
CA SER A 18 44.39 -12.27 26.11
C SER A 18 43.75 -11.05 26.77
N GLN A 19 44.42 -10.43 27.76
CA GLN A 19 43.93 -9.23 28.42
C GLN A 19 43.87 -8.03 27.46
N GLU A 20 44.85 -7.88 26.57
CA GLU A 20 44.86 -6.84 25.56
C GLU A 20 43.69 -7.01 24.57
N SER A 21 43.43 -8.25 24.13
CA SER A 21 42.28 -8.58 23.29
C SER A 21 40.96 -8.26 23.97
N ASP A 22 40.80 -8.62 25.25
CA ASP A 22 39.58 -8.32 26.02
C ASP A 22 39.38 -6.81 26.21
N MET A 23 40.46 -6.07 26.44
CA MET A 23 40.42 -4.63 26.58
C MET A 23 39.99 -3.93 25.25
N ASN A 24 40.58 -4.37 24.14
CA ASN A 24 40.19 -3.87 22.81
C ASN A 24 38.69 -4.12 22.52
N ARG A 25 38.19 -5.32 22.86
CA ARG A 25 36.78 -5.65 22.73
C ARG A 25 35.87 -4.75 23.58
N LEU A 26 36.26 -4.45 24.82
CA LEU A 26 35.52 -3.53 25.69
C LEU A 26 35.50 -2.10 25.14
N VAL A 27 36.62 -1.62 24.62
CA VAL A 27 36.71 -0.29 23.96
C VAL A 27 35.78 -0.23 22.78
N GLU A 28 35.72 -1.28 21.96
CA GLU A 28 34.83 -1.37 20.79
C GLU A 28 33.35 -1.43 21.20
N GLN A 29 33.02 -2.18 22.27
CA GLN A 29 31.67 -2.22 22.84
C GLN A 29 31.24 -0.85 23.35
N VAL A 30 32.11 -0.14 24.06
CA VAL A 30 31.83 1.23 24.53
C VAL A 30 31.67 2.22 23.36
N GLY A 31 32.58 2.13 22.37
CA GLY A 31 32.57 2.98 21.20
C GLY A 31 31.32 2.78 20.33
N SER A 32 30.87 1.53 20.18
CA SER A 32 29.67 1.18 19.40
C SER A 32 28.35 1.31 20.18
N GLY A 33 28.39 1.38 21.52
CA GLY A 33 27.23 1.32 22.39
C GLY A 33 26.49 -0.03 22.37
N LYS A 34 27.13 -1.08 21.79
CA LYS A 34 26.53 -2.41 21.65
C LYS A 34 27.24 -3.39 22.59
N LYS A 35 26.48 -4.16 23.37
CA LYS A 35 26.98 -5.20 24.23
C LYS A 35 27.61 -6.38 23.47
N PHE A 36 27.01 -6.72 22.30
CA PHE A 36 27.49 -7.79 21.42
C PHE A 36 27.89 -7.18 20.07
N LEU A 37 29.09 -7.45 19.62
CA LEU A 37 29.64 -6.90 18.37
C LEU A 37 29.44 -7.87 17.20
N THR A 38 29.53 -9.16 17.49
CA THR A 38 29.39 -10.22 16.50
C THR A 38 28.31 -11.23 16.90
N PRO A 39 27.66 -11.91 15.93
CA PRO A 39 26.74 -13.01 16.24
C PRO A 39 27.36 -14.17 17.02
N ALA A 40 28.71 -14.29 17.02
CA ALA A 40 29.45 -15.31 17.77
C ALA A 40 29.48 -14.99 19.27
N ASP A 41 29.35 -13.72 19.67
CA ASP A 41 29.38 -13.32 21.09
C ASP A 41 28.12 -13.81 21.83
N ASP A 42 26.95 -13.75 21.17
CA ASP A 42 25.69 -14.28 21.68
C ASP A 42 24.77 -14.69 20.53
N PRO A 43 24.82 -15.95 20.08
CA PRO A 43 24.02 -16.47 18.99
C PRO A 43 22.50 -16.38 19.24
N LEU A 44 22.08 -16.49 20.52
CA LEU A 44 20.67 -16.41 20.88
C LEU A 44 20.12 -14.99 20.70
N SER A 45 20.83 -14.00 21.23
CA SER A 45 20.47 -12.59 21.07
C SER A 45 20.55 -12.14 19.60
N ALA A 46 21.54 -12.63 18.84
CA ALA A 46 21.64 -12.37 17.40
C ALA A 46 20.42 -12.91 16.63
N SER A 47 19.99 -14.16 16.91
CA SER A 47 18.80 -14.77 16.32
C SER A 47 17.53 -13.99 16.67
N GLN A 48 17.37 -13.60 17.94
CA GLN A 48 16.24 -12.78 18.38
C GLN A 48 16.22 -11.40 17.69
N SER A 49 17.38 -10.77 17.53
CA SER A 49 17.52 -9.48 16.83
C SER A 49 17.07 -9.57 15.37
N ILE A 50 17.43 -10.65 14.67
CA ILE A 50 16.97 -10.90 13.29
C ILE A 50 15.46 -11.05 13.25
N ASN A 51 14.86 -11.84 14.16
CA ASN A 51 13.40 -12.02 14.22
C ASN A 51 12.67 -10.71 14.51
N VAL A 52 13.21 -9.88 15.42
CA VAL A 52 12.63 -8.54 15.71
C VAL A 52 12.76 -7.63 14.50
N ALA A 53 13.93 -7.59 13.84
CA ALA A 53 14.13 -6.79 12.63
C ALA A 53 13.20 -7.22 11.50
N GLN A 54 12.98 -8.52 11.31
CA GLN A 54 12.02 -9.04 10.33
C GLN A 54 10.59 -8.62 10.67
N THR A 55 10.18 -8.76 11.92
CA THR A 55 8.84 -8.34 12.39
C THR A 55 8.65 -6.84 12.19
N GLN A 56 9.67 -6.04 12.49
CA GLN A 56 9.63 -4.59 12.26
C GLN A 56 9.50 -4.24 10.78
N SER A 57 10.23 -4.94 9.91
CA SER A 57 10.12 -4.79 8.45
C SER A 57 8.72 -5.14 7.95
N MET A 58 8.14 -6.24 8.43
CA MET A 58 6.76 -6.63 8.10
C MET A 58 5.75 -5.58 8.57
N ASN A 59 5.87 -5.10 9.81
CA ASN A 59 5.00 -4.05 10.33
C ASN A 59 5.10 -2.74 9.52
N SER A 60 6.29 -2.38 9.07
CA SER A 60 6.49 -1.23 8.18
C SER A 60 5.79 -1.44 6.84
N THR A 61 5.91 -2.62 6.24
CA THR A 61 5.20 -2.98 5.00
C THR A 61 3.68 -2.90 5.18
N TYR A 62 3.16 -3.47 6.28
CA TYR A 62 1.72 -3.38 6.59
C TYR A 62 1.25 -1.94 6.80
N ALA A 63 2.08 -1.08 7.42
CA ALA A 63 1.75 0.33 7.58
C ALA A 63 1.65 1.05 6.23
N LEU A 64 2.57 0.77 5.29
CA LEU A 64 2.51 1.30 3.92
C LEU A 64 1.28 0.80 3.17
N ASN A 65 0.98 -0.50 3.25
CA ASN A 65 -0.19 -1.10 2.62
C ASN A 65 -1.50 -0.48 3.14
N ARG A 66 -1.62 -0.29 4.46
CA ARG A 66 -2.77 0.41 5.06
C ARG A 66 -2.87 1.87 4.59
N GLY A 67 -1.73 2.57 4.46
CA GLY A 67 -1.67 3.91 3.91
C GLY A 67 -2.23 3.98 2.48
N THR A 68 -1.77 3.09 1.62
CA THR A 68 -2.24 2.97 0.23
C THR A 68 -3.73 2.62 0.17
N ALA A 69 -4.17 1.62 0.94
CA ALA A 69 -5.57 1.24 0.99
C ALA A 69 -6.48 2.39 1.44
N LYS A 70 -6.06 3.15 2.47
CA LYS A 70 -6.79 4.34 2.95
C LYS A 70 -6.90 5.42 1.87
N THR A 71 -5.82 5.65 1.12
CA THR A 71 -5.81 6.63 0.02
C THR A 71 -6.78 6.20 -1.09
N ASN A 72 -6.74 4.93 -1.50
CA ASN A 72 -7.64 4.41 -2.53
C ASN A 72 -9.10 4.47 -2.10
N LEU A 73 -9.42 4.05 -0.87
CA LEU A 73 -10.78 4.14 -0.33
C LEU A 73 -11.28 5.58 -0.22
N SER A 74 -10.40 6.52 0.13
CA SER A 74 -10.76 7.95 0.16
C SER A 74 -11.08 8.45 -1.25
N GLN A 75 -10.31 8.04 -2.26
CA GLN A 75 -10.56 8.39 -3.65
C GLN A 75 -11.87 7.76 -4.16
N GLU A 76 -12.12 6.48 -3.84
CA GLU A 76 -13.38 5.81 -4.18
C GLU A 76 -14.59 6.54 -3.57
N ASN A 77 -14.52 6.94 -2.29
CA ASN A 77 -15.58 7.70 -1.64
C ASN A 77 -15.83 9.04 -2.34
N ASN A 78 -14.79 9.80 -2.69
CA ASN A 78 -14.94 11.07 -3.40
C ASN A 78 -15.61 10.89 -4.78
N ILE A 79 -15.31 9.80 -5.47
CA ILE A 79 -15.93 9.47 -6.75
C ILE A 79 -17.39 9.07 -6.54
N LEU A 80 -17.71 8.27 -5.54
CA LEU A 80 -19.07 7.87 -5.19
C LEU A 80 -19.93 9.08 -4.80
N ASP A 81 -19.39 10.04 -4.08
CA ASP A 81 -20.06 11.32 -3.77
C ASP A 81 -20.34 12.11 -5.04
N SER A 82 -19.38 12.16 -5.97
CA SER A 82 -19.54 12.81 -7.28
C SER A 82 -20.61 12.13 -8.13
N ILE A 83 -20.65 10.79 -8.14
CA ILE A 83 -21.67 9.99 -8.82
C ILE A 83 -23.05 10.27 -8.20
N THR A 84 -23.13 10.30 -6.86
CA THR A 84 -24.39 10.57 -6.15
C THR A 84 -24.93 11.96 -6.49
N THR A 85 -24.07 12.97 -6.54
CA THR A 85 -24.43 14.33 -6.94
C THR A 85 -24.90 14.38 -8.39
N ALA A 86 -24.18 13.74 -9.30
CA ALA A 86 -24.55 13.68 -10.72
C ALA A 86 -25.90 12.96 -10.94
N LEU A 87 -26.17 11.88 -10.18
CA LEU A 87 -27.46 11.19 -10.23
C LEU A 87 -28.62 12.05 -9.71
N ALA A 88 -28.39 12.87 -8.67
CA ALA A 88 -29.38 13.83 -8.19
C ALA A 88 -29.74 14.89 -9.26
N ASP A 89 -28.72 15.38 -9.98
CA ASP A 89 -28.92 16.30 -11.10
C ASP A 89 -29.70 15.64 -12.26
N VAL A 90 -29.32 14.42 -12.65
CA VAL A 90 -30.05 13.62 -13.65
C VAL A 90 -31.51 13.44 -13.23
N ARG A 91 -31.78 13.08 -11.97
CA ARG A 91 -33.13 12.94 -11.45
C ARG A 91 -33.95 14.23 -11.62
N THR A 92 -33.36 15.37 -11.28
CA THR A 92 -34.01 16.68 -11.43
C THR A 92 -34.36 16.95 -12.88
N ARG A 93 -33.45 16.68 -13.82
CA ARG A 93 -33.67 16.84 -15.25
C ARG A 93 -34.77 15.90 -15.80
N VAL A 94 -34.81 14.66 -15.31
CA VAL A 94 -35.84 13.70 -15.68
C VAL A 94 -37.22 14.17 -15.19
N VAL A 95 -37.33 14.73 -13.99
CA VAL A 95 -38.56 15.32 -13.47
C VAL A 95 -38.98 16.51 -14.34
N GLN A 96 -38.04 17.37 -14.75
CA GLN A 96 -38.30 18.49 -15.68
C GLN A 96 -38.81 18.01 -17.06
N ALA A 97 -38.28 16.85 -17.53
CA ALA A 97 -38.74 16.27 -18.82
C ALA A 97 -40.20 15.88 -18.82
N GLY A 98 -40.79 15.60 -17.66
CA GLY A 98 -42.23 15.31 -17.51
C GLY A 98 -43.15 16.53 -17.65
N ASN A 99 -42.57 17.74 -17.78
CA ASN A 99 -43.37 18.95 -17.97
C ASN A 99 -43.93 19.01 -19.39
N GLY A 100 -45.26 18.93 -19.50
CA GLY A 100 -45.97 18.93 -20.78
C GLY A 100 -45.90 20.26 -21.55
N THR A 101 -45.36 21.33 -20.94
CA THR A 101 -45.26 22.67 -21.59
C THR A 101 -43.94 22.86 -22.36
N PHE A 102 -43.04 21.88 -22.35
CA PHE A 102 -41.76 21.97 -23.08
C PHE A 102 -41.96 21.92 -24.59
N ALA A 103 -41.32 22.86 -25.30
CA ALA A 103 -41.17 22.83 -26.74
C ALA A 103 -40.23 21.68 -27.17
N ASP A 104 -40.26 21.30 -28.45
CA ASP A 104 -39.41 20.25 -28.99
C ASP A 104 -37.92 20.61 -28.87
N SER A 105 -37.55 21.88 -28.99
CA SER A 105 -36.20 22.40 -28.75
C SER A 105 -35.72 22.15 -27.32
N ASP A 106 -36.61 22.35 -26.33
CA ASP A 106 -36.29 22.15 -24.92
C ASP A 106 -36.06 20.67 -24.60
N ARG A 107 -36.91 19.81 -25.19
CA ARG A 107 -36.79 18.34 -25.11
C ARG A 107 -35.49 17.86 -25.72
N GLN A 108 -35.06 18.45 -26.85
CA GLN A 108 -33.80 18.10 -27.49
C GLN A 108 -32.61 18.57 -26.68
N ALA A 109 -32.64 19.77 -26.10
CA ALA A 109 -31.63 20.28 -25.20
C ALA A 109 -31.49 19.37 -23.96
N LEU A 110 -32.61 18.95 -23.37
CA LEU A 110 -32.65 18.04 -22.23
C LEU A 110 -32.07 16.64 -22.55
N SER A 111 -32.44 16.11 -23.75
CA SER A 111 -31.87 14.83 -24.24
C SER A 111 -30.35 14.91 -24.37
N THR A 112 -29.81 16.01 -24.91
CA THR A 112 -28.37 16.24 -25.01
C THR A 112 -27.73 16.32 -23.64
N ALA A 113 -28.34 17.07 -22.70
CA ALA A 113 -27.85 17.19 -21.34
C ALA A 113 -27.83 15.83 -20.59
N LEU A 114 -28.86 14.98 -20.78
CA LEU A 114 -28.91 13.64 -20.20
C LEU A 114 -27.87 12.70 -20.81
N LYS A 115 -27.58 12.79 -22.11
CA LYS A 115 -26.50 12.04 -22.75
C LYS A 115 -25.15 12.46 -22.18
N SER A 116 -24.88 13.75 -22.05
CA SER A 116 -23.64 14.24 -21.44
C SER A 116 -23.50 13.81 -19.98
N ALA A 117 -24.57 13.82 -19.21
CA ALA A 117 -24.58 13.34 -17.82
C ALA A 117 -24.28 11.84 -17.74
N ARG A 118 -24.85 11.03 -18.65
CA ARG A 118 -24.53 9.59 -18.76
C ARG A 118 -23.05 9.37 -19.04
N ASP A 119 -22.50 10.12 -20.00
CA ASP A 119 -21.09 9.96 -20.39
C ASP A 119 -20.14 10.41 -19.26
N ALA A 120 -20.50 11.44 -18.51
CA ALA A 120 -19.80 11.86 -17.31
C ALA A 120 -19.85 10.79 -16.20
N LEU A 121 -21.01 10.19 -15.95
CA LEU A 121 -21.17 9.07 -15.00
C LEU A 121 -20.34 7.87 -15.41
N LEU A 122 -20.29 7.54 -16.70
CA LEU A 122 -19.46 6.46 -17.23
C LEU A 122 -17.97 6.77 -17.02
N GLY A 123 -17.56 8.02 -17.22
CA GLY A 123 -16.20 8.48 -16.92
C GLY A 123 -15.83 8.33 -15.45
N LEU A 124 -16.73 8.72 -14.53
CA LEU A 124 -16.55 8.53 -13.10
C LEU A 124 -16.46 7.05 -12.72
N ALA A 125 -17.34 6.21 -13.27
CA ALA A 125 -17.33 4.76 -13.04
C ALA A 125 -16.07 4.06 -13.60
N ASN A 126 -15.40 4.65 -14.59
CA ASN A 126 -14.15 4.19 -15.16
C ASN A 126 -12.94 4.99 -14.67
N SER A 127 -13.03 5.58 -13.48
CA SER A 127 -11.90 6.31 -12.89
C SER A 127 -10.77 5.38 -12.51
N THR A 128 -9.53 5.87 -12.65
CA THR A 128 -8.31 5.14 -12.33
C THR A 128 -7.63 5.73 -11.09
N ASP A 129 -6.83 4.91 -10.42
CA ASP A 129 -5.89 5.35 -9.38
C ASP A 129 -4.65 6.03 -9.99
N GLY A 130 -3.73 6.50 -9.12
CA GLY A 130 -2.48 7.12 -9.55
C GLY A 130 -1.54 6.20 -10.35
N ASN A 131 -1.80 4.89 -10.37
CA ASN A 131 -1.04 3.89 -11.12
C ASN A 131 -1.74 3.49 -12.44
N GLY A 132 -2.85 4.12 -12.77
CA GLY A 132 -3.63 3.82 -13.96
C GLY A 132 -4.51 2.57 -13.86
N GLN A 133 -4.71 2.03 -12.65
CA GLN A 133 -5.61 0.90 -12.43
C GLN A 133 -7.03 1.39 -12.15
N TYR A 134 -8.01 0.76 -12.78
CA TYR A 134 -9.42 1.09 -12.58
C TYR A 134 -9.88 0.77 -11.16
N LEU A 135 -10.48 1.75 -10.49
CA LEU A 135 -10.91 1.61 -9.09
C LEU A 135 -12.07 0.62 -8.93
N PHE A 136 -12.99 0.60 -9.86
CA PHE A 136 -14.22 -0.20 -9.80
C PHE A 136 -14.16 -1.51 -10.61
N SER A 137 -12.98 -1.97 -11.00
CA SER A 137 -12.78 -3.22 -11.76
C SER A 137 -12.57 -4.47 -10.89
N GLY A 138 -12.68 -4.35 -9.57
CA GLY A 138 -12.35 -5.40 -8.62
C GLY A 138 -10.83 -5.70 -8.62
N TYR A 139 -10.43 -6.97 -8.65
CA TYR A 139 -9.01 -7.33 -8.68
C TYR A 139 -8.38 -7.30 -10.08
N GLN A 140 -9.14 -7.01 -11.14
CA GLN A 140 -8.64 -6.85 -12.51
C GLN A 140 -8.41 -5.39 -12.88
N GLY A 141 -7.54 -4.70 -12.16
CA GLY A 141 -7.31 -3.25 -12.30
C GLY A 141 -6.95 -2.76 -13.71
N GLY A 142 -6.49 -3.62 -14.61
CA GLY A 142 -6.15 -3.28 -15.99
C GLY A 142 -7.33 -3.35 -16.98
N VAL A 143 -8.53 -3.79 -16.55
CA VAL A 143 -9.70 -3.94 -17.41
C VAL A 143 -10.68 -2.80 -17.17
N ILE A 144 -11.16 -2.17 -18.25
CA ILE A 144 -12.20 -1.13 -18.18
C ILE A 144 -13.47 -1.77 -17.60
N PRO A 145 -13.95 -1.30 -16.42
CA PRO A 145 -15.07 -1.95 -15.74
C PRO A 145 -16.41 -1.76 -16.46
N TYR A 146 -16.66 -0.61 -17.04
CA TYR A 146 -17.93 -0.30 -17.70
C TYR A 146 -17.70 0.12 -19.14
N ALA A 147 -18.19 -0.66 -20.08
CA ALA A 147 -18.12 -0.38 -21.51
C ALA A 147 -19.51 -0.46 -22.15
N GLN A 148 -19.68 0.24 -23.26
CA GLN A 148 -20.91 0.18 -24.04
C GLN A 148 -20.80 -0.97 -25.06
N ASP A 149 -21.80 -1.85 -25.09
CA ASP A 149 -21.90 -2.92 -26.08
C ASP A 149 -22.38 -2.38 -27.45
N ALA A 150 -22.43 -3.26 -28.46
CA ALA A 150 -22.89 -2.92 -29.81
C ALA A 150 -24.34 -2.42 -29.86
N ASN A 151 -25.15 -2.69 -28.84
CA ASN A 151 -26.52 -2.28 -28.71
C ASN A 151 -26.70 -0.97 -27.93
N GLY A 152 -25.61 -0.36 -27.48
CA GLY A 152 -25.63 0.86 -26.69
C GLY A 152 -25.89 0.65 -25.18
N LYS A 153 -25.93 -0.61 -24.71
CA LYS A 153 -26.11 -0.96 -23.30
C LYS A 153 -24.78 -0.94 -22.58
N ILE A 154 -24.75 -0.37 -21.37
CA ILE A 154 -23.56 -0.42 -20.50
C ILE A 154 -23.46 -1.82 -19.88
N VAL A 155 -22.31 -2.45 -20.06
CA VAL A 155 -21.99 -3.79 -19.53
C VAL A 155 -20.80 -3.67 -18.59
N TYR A 156 -20.87 -4.37 -17.46
CA TYR A 156 -19.77 -4.51 -16.53
C TYR A 156 -18.85 -5.66 -16.95
N SER A 157 -17.55 -5.36 -17.12
CA SER A 157 -16.52 -6.32 -17.55
C SER A 157 -15.45 -6.53 -16.47
N GLY A 158 -15.61 -5.94 -15.29
CA GLY A 158 -14.69 -6.12 -14.18
C GLY A 158 -14.86 -7.48 -13.49
N ALA A 159 -13.98 -7.76 -12.54
CA ALA A 159 -14.06 -8.96 -11.70
C ALA A 159 -15.12 -8.80 -10.61
N THR A 160 -15.79 -9.90 -10.26
CA THR A 160 -16.82 -9.94 -9.21
C THR A 160 -16.27 -10.22 -7.79
N GLY A 161 -14.95 -10.36 -7.64
CA GLY A 161 -14.30 -10.64 -6.36
C GLY A 161 -13.94 -9.39 -5.57
N GLU A 162 -13.85 -9.53 -4.24
CA GLU A 162 -13.39 -8.47 -3.35
C GLU A 162 -11.88 -8.24 -3.49
N ARG A 163 -11.48 -6.98 -3.46
CA ARG A 163 -10.06 -6.60 -3.47
C ARG A 163 -9.52 -6.69 -2.04
N THR A 164 -8.70 -7.69 -1.78
CA THR A 164 -8.09 -7.89 -0.47
C THR A 164 -6.68 -7.30 -0.42
N VAL A 165 -6.36 -6.61 0.67
CA VAL A 165 -5.02 -6.05 0.95
C VAL A 165 -4.49 -6.69 2.22
N GLN A 166 -3.26 -7.20 2.18
CA GLN A 166 -2.60 -7.72 3.37
C GLN A 166 -2.16 -6.55 4.27
N VAL A 167 -2.71 -6.48 5.47
CA VAL A 167 -2.51 -5.42 6.47
C VAL A 167 -2.07 -5.98 7.80
#